data_b68175630fca09ff40f2e3ad4cffc700
#
_entry.id   b68175630fca09ff40f2e3ad4cffc700
#
_cell.length_a   1.000
_cell.length_b   1.000
_cell.length_c   1.000
_cell.angle_alpha   90.00
_cell.angle_beta   90.00
_cell.angle_gamma   90.00
#
_symmetry.space_group_name_H-M   'P 1'
#
loop_
_entity.id
_entity.type
_entity.pdbx_description
1 polymer ?
#
loop_
_entity_poly.entity_id
_entity_poly.type
_entity_poly.pdbx_seq_one_letter_code
_entity_poly.pdbx_strand_id
1 'polypeptide(L)'
;MRPDAVTLCAVVRLAVFCDYSYRVEDGKLYAELPFALFLRQLGDHCKRLLLTGRLDPTPGRFPYLMEGVEYAPLPHYSSGAHLRGVLRAMPAGIASFWRTLADIDVVWVLGPNPPQALVFALLTLLRRRRLVLGVRQNLPQLIRHRHPGKVHLWLAALALEGAFRLLSRRVPVAVVGPDLALRYRKAKALHVVYVSLLGEERILTAAQDDRDYLADELRMLSVGRLDPEKNPLLLADVLARAARSDARWRLDVCGDGTLREALEQRLRELGVEDRALLHGHVPVDGGLWRLYRDAHMLVHVSFTEGVPQVLLEAFAARLPVVATAVGGVPALVDGCGLLVPPNDADAAAAALGELVGDQALRARFVDNASARVREHTLAAECRRLAAFLAGPA
;
A
#
# COMPACT_ATOMS: atom_id res chain seq x y z
N MET A 1 13.20 29.26 -21.73
CA MET A 1 13.56 28.47 -20.52
C MET A 1 12.27 27.81 -20.05
N ARG A 2 12.08 26.50 -20.25
CA ARG A 2 10.88 25.80 -19.72
C ARG A 2 11.04 25.72 -18.23
N PRO A 3 10.04 26.09 -17.41
CA PRO A 3 10.16 25.94 -15.97
C PRO A 3 10.33 24.46 -15.64
N ASP A 4 11.26 24.14 -14.74
CA ASP A 4 11.48 22.77 -14.27
C ASP A 4 10.18 22.24 -13.68
N ALA A 5 9.92 20.93 -13.86
CA ALA A 5 8.70 20.25 -13.40
C ALA A 5 8.41 20.48 -11.90
N VAL A 6 9.43 20.76 -11.10
CA VAL A 6 9.34 21.14 -9.68
C VAL A 6 8.70 22.52 -9.48
N THR A 7 8.96 23.48 -10.37
CA THR A 7 8.41 24.85 -10.28
C THR A 7 6.92 24.88 -10.68
N LEU A 8 6.49 23.97 -11.56
CA LEU A 8 5.09 23.91 -12.02
C LEU A 8 4.13 23.42 -10.93
N CYS A 9 4.58 22.54 -10.04
CA CYS A 9 3.75 21.97 -9.00
C CYS A 9 3.43 22.95 -7.86
N ALA A 10 4.36 23.85 -7.53
CA ALA A 10 4.19 24.88 -6.50
C ALA A 10 3.05 25.88 -6.81
N VAL A 11 2.45 25.82 -8.01
CA VAL A 11 1.39 26.72 -8.45
C VAL A 11 0.00 26.08 -8.44
N VAL A 12 -0.10 24.74 -8.34
CA VAL A 12 -1.35 23.97 -8.52
C VAL A 12 -2.16 23.86 -7.23
N ARG A 13 -3.45 24.21 -7.31
CA ARG A 13 -4.45 23.92 -6.26
C ARG A 13 -5.06 22.55 -6.52
N LEU A 14 -4.65 21.56 -5.72
CA LEU A 14 -5.02 20.16 -5.86
C LEU A 14 -6.15 19.79 -4.89
N ALA A 15 -7.23 19.20 -5.38
CA ALA A 15 -8.18 18.47 -4.54
C ALA A 15 -7.94 16.96 -4.70
N VAL A 16 -7.97 16.23 -3.59
CA VAL A 16 -7.88 14.78 -3.58
C VAL A 16 -9.14 14.19 -2.97
N PHE A 17 -9.89 13.42 -3.76
CA PHE A 17 -10.93 12.57 -3.21
C PHE A 17 -10.32 11.24 -2.79
N CYS A 18 -10.37 10.96 -1.48
CA CYS A 18 -9.93 9.71 -0.90
C CYS A 18 -10.97 9.22 0.10
N ASP A 19 -11.60 8.07 -0.18
CA ASP A 19 -12.67 7.50 0.64
C ASP A 19 -12.14 6.86 1.95
N TYR A 20 -11.33 7.63 2.67
CA TYR A 20 -10.91 7.30 4.03
C TYR A 20 -11.78 8.00 5.06
N SER A 21 -11.78 7.46 6.26
CA SER A 21 -12.34 8.14 7.43
C SER A 21 -11.32 9.14 7.96
N TYR A 22 -11.79 10.33 8.22
CA TYR A 22 -11.04 11.43 8.82
C TYR A 22 -11.78 11.91 10.07
N ARG A 23 -11.04 12.48 11.00
CA ARG A 23 -11.59 13.07 12.22
C ARG A 23 -11.00 14.45 12.47
N VAL A 24 -11.84 15.35 12.97
CA VAL A 24 -11.38 16.68 13.42
C VAL A 24 -11.48 16.70 14.94
N GLU A 25 -10.34 16.90 15.60
CA GLU A 25 -10.23 17.08 17.06
C GLU A 25 -9.41 18.35 17.34
N ASP A 26 -9.92 19.23 18.18
CA ASP A 26 -9.28 20.50 18.54
C ASP A 26 -8.81 21.33 17.33
N GLY A 27 -9.62 21.33 16.26
CA GLY A 27 -9.32 22.02 15.02
C GLY A 27 -8.24 21.38 14.14
N LYS A 28 -7.73 20.20 14.54
CA LYS A 28 -6.73 19.43 13.79
C LYS A 28 -7.37 18.25 13.08
N LEU A 29 -6.92 17.98 11.86
CA LEU A 29 -7.36 16.84 11.05
C LEU A 29 -6.50 15.62 11.32
N TYR A 30 -7.16 14.49 11.56
CA TYR A 30 -6.53 13.19 11.74
C TYR A 30 -7.09 12.17 10.75
N ALA A 31 -6.25 11.24 10.32
CA ALA A 31 -6.62 10.15 9.41
C ALA A 31 -6.43 8.78 10.06
N GLU A 32 -7.24 7.83 9.63
CA GLU A 32 -7.22 6.45 10.09
C GLU A 32 -6.03 5.65 9.51
N LEU A 33 -5.65 5.91 8.25
CA LEU A 33 -4.73 5.06 7.49
C LEU A 33 -3.43 5.78 7.15
N PRO A 34 -2.29 5.06 7.12
CA PRO A 34 -0.95 5.65 6.92
C PRO A 34 -0.76 6.30 5.54
N PHE A 35 -1.55 5.96 4.52
CA PHE A 35 -1.54 6.65 3.22
C PHE A 35 -1.78 8.16 3.34
N ALA A 36 -2.39 8.60 4.43
CA ALA A 36 -2.55 10.02 4.75
C ALA A 36 -1.20 10.75 4.86
N LEU A 37 -0.15 10.10 5.35
CA LEU A 37 1.20 10.67 5.39
C LEU A 37 1.75 10.93 3.99
N PHE A 38 1.46 10.03 3.05
CA PHE A 38 1.79 10.23 1.64
C PHE A 38 1.06 11.45 1.06
N LEU A 39 -0.23 11.60 1.37
CA LEU A 39 -1.01 12.76 0.93
C LEU A 39 -0.51 14.06 1.56
N ARG A 40 -0.15 14.04 2.84
CA ARG A 40 0.46 15.20 3.52
C ARG A 40 1.75 15.64 2.83
N GLN A 41 2.67 14.70 2.59
CA GLN A 41 3.93 14.99 1.88
C GLN A 41 3.71 15.49 0.44
N LEU A 42 2.68 14.95 -0.24
CA LEU A 42 2.28 15.46 -1.56
C LEU A 42 1.88 16.94 -1.49
N GLY A 43 1.29 17.38 -0.38
CA GLY A 43 0.91 18.77 -0.14
C GLY A 43 2.07 19.75 -0.21
N ASP A 44 3.28 19.34 0.20
CA ASP A 44 4.51 20.17 0.15
C ASP A 44 4.91 20.53 -1.28
N HIS A 45 4.37 19.83 -2.27
CA HIS A 45 4.60 20.07 -3.69
C HIS A 45 3.46 20.82 -4.37
N CYS A 46 2.44 21.29 -3.63
CA CYS A 46 1.26 21.95 -4.17
C CYS A 46 1.11 23.36 -3.56
N LYS A 47 0.56 24.30 -4.30
CA LYS A 47 0.17 25.62 -3.74
C LYS A 47 -0.87 25.46 -2.63
N ARG A 48 -1.76 24.48 -2.80
CA ARG A 48 -2.84 24.16 -1.87
C ARG A 48 -3.22 22.70 -2.05
N LEU A 49 -3.32 21.96 -0.96
CA LEU A 49 -3.88 20.61 -0.95
C LEU A 49 -5.19 20.62 -0.17
N LEU A 50 -6.28 20.23 -0.82
CA LEU A 50 -7.60 20.06 -0.24
C LEU A 50 -8.00 18.59 -0.26
N LEU A 51 -8.12 17.97 0.90
CA LEU A 51 -8.63 16.61 1.00
C LEU A 51 -10.16 16.61 1.08
N THR A 52 -10.77 15.69 0.36
CA THR A 52 -12.19 15.38 0.46
C THR A 52 -12.36 13.91 0.85
N GLY A 53 -13.03 13.67 1.98
CA GLY A 53 -13.22 12.34 2.51
C GLY A 53 -14.33 12.30 3.55
N ARG A 54 -14.59 11.13 4.14
CA ARG A 54 -15.67 10.96 5.12
C ARG A 54 -15.25 11.49 6.47
N LEU A 55 -16.07 12.38 7.05
CA LEU A 55 -15.90 12.77 8.44
C LEU A 55 -16.56 11.73 9.35
N ASP A 56 -15.75 10.99 10.10
CA ASP A 56 -16.22 9.96 11.01
C ASP A 56 -16.48 10.54 12.41
N PRO A 57 -17.72 10.50 12.90
CA PRO A 57 -18.06 10.99 14.23
C PRO A 57 -17.77 9.96 15.33
N THR A 58 -17.47 8.69 14.97
CA THR A 58 -17.30 7.62 15.96
C THR A 58 -15.92 7.64 16.60
N PRO A 59 -15.79 7.33 17.91
CA PRO A 59 -14.48 7.14 18.54
C PRO A 59 -13.70 6.03 17.84
N GLY A 60 -12.45 6.29 17.47
CA GLY A 60 -11.59 5.33 16.82
C GLY A 60 -10.13 5.76 16.89
N ARG A 61 -9.25 4.91 16.39
CA ARG A 61 -7.83 5.25 16.27
C ARG A 61 -7.59 6.03 14.98
N PHE A 62 -7.31 7.32 15.14
CA PHE A 62 -6.89 8.21 14.07
C PHE A 62 -5.46 8.71 14.39
N PRO A 63 -4.42 7.87 14.19
CA PRO A 63 -3.09 8.18 14.67
C PRO A 63 -2.32 9.17 13.80
N TYR A 64 -2.80 9.47 12.59
CA TYR A 64 -2.04 10.23 11.61
C TYR A 64 -2.52 11.68 11.53
N LEU A 65 -1.75 12.62 12.11
CA LEU A 65 -2.00 14.04 12.05
C LEU A 65 -1.71 14.60 10.63
N MET A 66 -2.67 15.38 10.10
CA MET A 66 -2.63 15.98 8.77
C MET A 66 -2.33 17.49 8.85
N GLU A 67 -1.14 17.87 9.32
CA GLU A 67 -0.74 19.28 9.38
C GLU A 67 -0.63 19.89 7.98
N GLY A 68 -1.05 21.18 7.86
CA GLY A 68 -0.95 21.93 6.62
C GLY A 68 -1.91 21.51 5.50
N VAL A 69 -2.81 20.55 5.76
CA VAL A 69 -3.77 20.05 4.78
C VAL A 69 -5.16 20.62 5.06
N GLU A 70 -5.76 21.24 4.07
CA GLU A 70 -7.15 21.66 4.16
C GLU A 70 -8.10 20.49 3.95
N TYR A 71 -9.28 20.58 4.53
CA TYR A 71 -10.27 19.50 4.51
C TYR A 71 -11.67 19.98 4.15
N ALA A 72 -12.28 19.31 3.18
CA ALA A 72 -13.68 19.47 2.83
C ALA A 72 -14.45 18.18 3.19
N PRO A 73 -15.22 18.18 4.30
CA PRO A 73 -15.87 16.97 4.78
C PRO A 73 -16.96 16.50 3.83
N LEU A 74 -17.02 15.17 3.65
CA LEU A 74 -18.13 14.46 3.04
C LEU A 74 -18.98 13.79 4.11
N PRO A 75 -20.29 13.60 3.86
CA PRO A 75 -21.16 12.90 4.78
C PRO A 75 -20.66 11.50 5.13
N HIS A 76 -20.78 11.13 6.40
CA HIS A 76 -20.36 9.82 6.88
C HIS A 76 -21.29 8.70 6.39
N TYR A 77 -20.69 7.55 6.11
CA TYR A 77 -21.33 6.24 5.98
C TYR A 77 -20.35 5.16 6.42
N SER A 78 -20.83 4.13 7.06
CA SER A 78 -20.00 3.12 7.75
C SER A 78 -19.13 2.30 6.78
N SER A 79 -19.61 2.00 5.58
CA SER A 79 -18.89 1.21 4.59
C SER A 79 -19.43 1.43 3.19
N GLY A 80 -18.55 1.44 2.18
CA GLY A 80 -18.93 1.46 0.75
C GLY A 80 -19.75 0.24 0.31
N ALA A 81 -19.75 -0.85 1.09
CA ALA A 81 -20.60 -2.02 0.85
C ALA A 81 -22.07 -1.80 1.25
N HIS A 82 -22.36 -0.80 2.09
CA HIS A 82 -23.72 -0.45 2.52
C HIS A 82 -24.36 0.55 1.57
N LEU A 83 -24.85 0.07 0.44
CA LEU A 83 -25.40 0.88 -0.67
C LEU A 83 -26.44 1.91 -0.21
N ARG A 84 -27.32 1.56 0.75
CA ARG A 84 -28.35 2.50 1.29
C ARG A 84 -27.72 3.70 1.99
N GLY A 85 -26.65 3.50 2.76
CA GLY A 85 -25.90 4.58 3.42
C GLY A 85 -25.22 5.49 2.41
N VAL A 86 -24.56 4.90 1.41
CA VAL A 86 -23.91 5.62 0.31
C VAL A 86 -24.93 6.47 -0.47
N LEU A 87 -26.09 5.90 -0.83
CA LEU A 87 -27.14 6.61 -1.57
C LEU A 87 -27.74 7.77 -0.77
N ARG A 88 -27.94 7.63 0.55
CA ARG A 88 -28.41 8.72 1.42
C ARG A 88 -27.39 9.86 1.54
N ALA A 89 -26.11 9.54 1.61
CA ALA A 89 -25.03 10.51 1.70
C ALA A 89 -24.73 11.22 0.35
N MET A 90 -25.15 10.65 -0.77
CA MET A 90 -24.79 11.10 -2.10
C MET A 90 -25.21 12.55 -2.42
N PRO A 91 -26.46 13.01 -2.18
CA PRO A 91 -26.85 14.38 -2.54
C PRO A 91 -26.03 15.43 -1.81
N ALA A 92 -25.85 15.28 -0.50
CA ALA A 92 -25.03 16.19 0.30
C ALA A 92 -23.55 16.12 -0.08
N GLY A 93 -23.04 14.90 -0.40
CA GLY A 93 -21.70 14.70 -0.91
C GLY A 93 -21.46 15.40 -2.25
N ILE A 94 -22.39 15.30 -3.18
CA ILE A 94 -22.35 16.00 -4.49
C ILE A 94 -22.32 17.51 -4.26
N ALA A 95 -23.20 18.05 -3.39
CA ALA A 95 -23.26 19.48 -3.13
C ALA A 95 -21.98 20.01 -2.46
N SER A 96 -21.41 19.26 -1.51
CA SER A 96 -20.13 19.58 -0.86
C SER A 96 -18.98 19.56 -1.88
N PHE A 97 -18.86 18.47 -2.64
CA PHE A 97 -17.80 18.32 -3.63
C PHE A 97 -17.91 19.37 -4.75
N TRP A 98 -19.12 19.68 -5.22
CA TRP A 98 -19.35 20.71 -6.24
C TRP A 98 -18.86 22.09 -5.81
N ARG A 99 -19.07 22.47 -4.55
CA ARG A 99 -18.56 23.73 -3.97
C ARG A 99 -17.03 23.74 -3.92
N THR A 100 -16.44 22.62 -3.56
CA THR A 100 -14.99 22.43 -3.53
C THR A 100 -14.34 22.73 -4.88
N LEU A 101 -14.97 22.36 -6.00
CA LEU A 101 -14.42 22.54 -7.34
C LEU A 101 -14.29 24.00 -7.79
N ALA A 102 -14.88 24.98 -7.08
CA ALA A 102 -14.87 26.39 -7.49
C ALA A 102 -13.43 26.95 -7.56
N ASP A 103 -12.59 26.61 -6.60
CA ASP A 103 -11.23 27.13 -6.43
C ASP A 103 -10.13 26.07 -6.53
N ILE A 104 -10.31 25.08 -7.40
CA ILE A 104 -9.38 23.97 -7.63
C ILE A 104 -8.98 23.93 -9.10
N ASP A 105 -7.71 23.64 -9.36
CA ASP A 105 -7.18 23.49 -10.72
C ASP A 105 -7.19 22.03 -11.17
N VAL A 106 -6.80 21.11 -10.28
CA VAL A 106 -6.66 19.68 -10.54
C VAL A 106 -7.38 18.89 -9.46
N VAL A 107 -8.08 17.84 -9.89
CA VAL A 107 -8.72 16.89 -8.97
C VAL A 107 -8.13 15.49 -9.21
N TRP A 108 -7.59 14.91 -8.17
CA TRP A 108 -7.16 13.51 -8.14
C TRP A 108 -8.22 12.65 -7.45
N VAL A 109 -8.95 11.86 -8.24
CA VAL A 109 -10.03 11.01 -7.75
C VAL A 109 -9.52 9.59 -7.55
N LEU A 110 -9.39 9.15 -6.31
CA LEU A 110 -9.02 7.78 -5.97
C LEU A 110 -10.23 6.85 -6.06
N GLY A 111 -10.12 5.82 -6.89
CA GLY A 111 -11.18 4.86 -7.17
C GLY A 111 -10.63 3.51 -7.67
N PRO A 112 -11.48 2.69 -8.30
CA PRO A 112 -12.90 2.88 -8.64
C PRO A 112 -13.90 2.74 -7.47
N ASN A 113 -13.47 2.21 -6.33
CA ASN A 113 -14.30 2.12 -5.12
C ASN A 113 -14.05 3.32 -4.20
N PRO A 114 -15.09 3.95 -3.64
CA PRO A 114 -16.53 3.66 -3.76
C PRO A 114 -17.14 4.18 -5.07
N PRO A 115 -18.39 3.80 -5.41
CA PRO A 115 -19.08 4.27 -6.63
C PRO A 115 -19.14 5.80 -6.78
N GLN A 116 -19.11 6.54 -5.67
CA GLN A 116 -19.05 8.01 -5.65
C GLN A 116 -17.83 8.55 -6.40
N ALA A 117 -16.72 7.82 -6.46
CA ALA A 117 -15.53 8.21 -7.20
C ALA A 117 -15.86 8.49 -8.69
N LEU A 118 -16.71 7.65 -9.30
CA LEU A 118 -17.15 7.88 -10.68
C LEU A 118 -18.01 9.15 -10.80
N VAL A 119 -18.92 9.38 -9.86
CA VAL A 119 -19.76 10.59 -9.82
C VAL A 119 -18.89 11.83 -9.69
N PHE A 120 -17.92 11.84 -8.77
CA PHE A 120 -17.02 12.97 -8.56
C PHE A 120 -16.08 13.21 -9.74
N ALA A 121 -15.65 12.15 -10.42
CA ALA A 121 -14.91 12.27 -11.67
C ALA A 121 -15.75 12.97 -12.75
N LEU A 122 -17.02 12.62 -12.92
CA LEU A 122 -17.93 13.24 -13.89
C LEU A 122 -18.22 14.72 -13.51
N LEU A 123 -18.45 15.03 -12.24
CA LEU A 123 -18.63 16.41 -11.77
C LEU A 123 -17.40 17.28 -12.03
N THR A 124 -16.21 16.70 -11.87
CA THR A 124 -14.94 17.38 -12.17
C THR A 124 -14.85 17.77 -13.64
N LEU A 125 -15.22 16.84 -14.55
CA LEU A 125 -15.25 17.11 -15.98
C LEU A 125 -16.32 18.15 -16.34
N LEU A 126 -17.51 18.07 -15.72
CA LEU A 126 -18.58 19.03 -15.93
C LEU A 126 -18.18 20.46 -15.53
N ARG A 127 -17.38 20.61 -14.48
CA ARG A 127 -16.77 21.88 -14.04
C ARG A 127 -15.54 22.28 -14.87
N ARG A 128 -15.18 21.50 -15.91
CA ARG A 128 -14.01 21.74 -16.76
C ARG A 128 -12.70 21.84 -15.97
N ARG A 129 -12.61 21.12 -14.85
CA ARG A 129 -11.36 21.01 -14.08
C ARG A 129 -10.54 19.85 -14.60
N ARG A 130 -9.21 19.93 -14.46
CA ARG A 130 -8.34 18.81 -14.81
C ARG A 130 -8.61 17.65 -13.89
N LEU A 131 -9.01 16.51 -14.47
CA LEU A 131 -9.23 15.25 -13.77
C LEU A 131 -8.03 14.34 -13.96
N VAL A 132 -7.53 13.76 -12.87
CA VAL A 132 -6.63 12.62 -12.86
C VAL A 132 -7.29 11.50 -12.05
N LEU A 133 -7.36 10.30 -12.60
CA LEU A 133 -7.85 9.13 -11.86
C LEU A 133 -6.71 8.51 -11.05
N GLY A 134 -7.04 7.96 -9.88
CA GLY A 134 -6.13 7.20 -9.05
C GLY A 134 -6.64 5.78 -8.85
N VAL A 135 -5.83 4.77 -9.14
CA VAL A 135 -6.21 3.36 -8.96
C VAL A 135 -5.17 2.65 -8.12
N ARG A 136 -5.59 2.14 -6.96
CA ARG A 136 -4.65 1.57 -5.98
C ARG A 136 -4.65 0.06 -5.92
N GLN A 137 -5.70 -0.59 -6.41
CA GLN A 137 -5.83 -2.05 -6.37
C GLN A 137 -6.82 -2.56 -7.42
N ASN A 138 -6.69 -3.82 -7.76
CA ASN A 138 -7.59 -4.53 -8.67
C ASN A 138 -8.91 -4.83 -7.95
N LEU A 139 -9.92 -3.97 -8.15
CA LEU A 139 -11.18 -4.06 -7.41
C LEU A 139 -11.92 -5.40 -7.61
N PRO A 140 -12.09 -5.94 -8.83
CA PRO A 140 -12.75 -7.25 -9.02
C PRO A 140 -12.04 -8.39 -8.29
N GLN A 141 -10.73 -8.42 -8.31
CA GLN A 141 -9.94 -9.43 -7.62
C GLN A 141 -10.07 -9.29 -6.09
N LEU A 142 -9.98 -8.07 -5.57
CA LEU A 142 -10.17 -7.80 -4.15
C LEU A 142 -11.54 -8.28 -3.64
N ILE A 143 -12.62 -7.95 -4.38
CA ILE A 143 -13.98 -8.36 -4.02
C ILE A 143 -14.12 -9.87 -4.03
N ARG A 144 -13.52 -10.54 -5.01
CA ARG A 144 -13.55 -12.01 -5.11
C ARG A 144 -12.91 -12.68 -3.90
N HIS A 145 -11.81 -12.14 -3.39
CA HIS A 145 -11.11 -12.69 -2.20
C HIS A 145 -11.82 -12.33 -0.89
N ARG A 146 -12.31 -11.08 -0.74
CA ARG A 146 -12.97 -10.63 0.50
C ARG A 146 -14.39 -11.14 0.67
N HIS A 147 -15.09 -11.37 -0.43
CA HIS A 147 -16.50 -11.77 -0.44
C HIS A 147 -16.72 -12.98 -1.36
N PRO A 148 -16.14 -14.14 -1.03
CA PRO A 148 -16.32 -15.34 -1.84
C PRO A 148 -17.80 -15.68 -1.95
N GLY A 149 -18.26 -16.03 -3.14
CA GLY A 149 -19.66 -16.39 -3.44
C GLY A 149 -20.63 -15.22 -3.66
N LYS A 150 -20.25 -13.95 -3.38
CA LYS A 150 -21.12 -12.78 -3.63
C LYS A 150 -20.97 -12.26 -5.07
N VAL A 151 -21.51 -13.00 -6.04
CA VAL A 151 -21.40 -12.72 -7.48
C VAL A 151 -21.88 -11.31 -7.85
N HIS A 152 -22.94 -10.80 -7.22
CA HIS A 152 -23.47 -9.46 -7.48
C HIS A 152 -22.47 -8.34 -7.15
N LEU A 153 -21.68 -8.49 -6.05
CA LEU A 153 -20.64 -7.53 -5.71
C LEU A 153 -19.49 -7.59 -6.71
N TRP A 154 -19.14 -8.79 -7.17
CA TRP A 154 -18.10 -8.96 -8.17
C TRP A 154 -18.50 -8.35 -9.52
N LEU A 155 -19.76 -8.53 -9.97
CA LEU A 155 -20.28 -7.89 -11.18
C LEU A 155 -20.30 -6.36 -11.06
N ALA A 156 -20.70 -5.82 -9.91
CA ALA A 156 -20.62 -4.38 -9.64
C ALA A 156 -19.19 -3.86 -9.70
N ALA A 157 -18.23 -4.62 -9.14
CA ALA A 157 -16.81 -4.29 -9.20
C ALA A 157 -16.26 -4.27 -10.63
N LEU A 158 -16.68 -5.25 -11.46
CA LEU A 158 -16.32 -5.29 -12.88
C LEU A 158 -16.90 -4.08 -13.64
N ALA A 159 -18.14 -3.70 -13.39
CA ALA A 159 -18.77 -2.55 -14.01
C ALA A 159 -18.05 -1.23 -13.64
N LEU A 160 -17.75 -1.03 -12.36
CA LEU A 160 -17.00 0.15 -11.87
C LEU A 160 -15.59 0.21 -12.47
N GLU A 161 -14.87 -0.89 -12.44
CA GLU A 161 -13.54 -0.99 -13.07
C GLU A 161 -13.60 -0.70 -14.57
N GLY A 162 -14.62 -1.26 -15.26
CA GLY A 162 -14.87 -1.02 -16.67
C GLY A 162 -15.12 0.47 -16.98
N ALA A 163 -15.93 1.14 -16.16
CA ALA A 163 -16.21 2.56 -16.29
C ALA A 163 -14.94 3.42 -16.07
N PHE A 164 -14.14 3.09 -15.06
CA PHE A 164 -12.85 3.78 -14.82
C PHE A 164 -11.87 3.56 -15.98
N ARG A 165 -11.77 2.34 -16.51
CA ARG A 165 -10.91 2.03 -17.65
C ARG A 165 -11.39 2.74 -18.94
N LEU A 166 -12.68 2.89 -19.13
CA LEU A 166 -13.22 3.66 -20.25
C LEU A 166 -12.90 5.15 -20.10
N LEU A 167 -13.10 5.70 -18.91
CA LEU A 167 -12.81 7.11 -18.60
C LEU A 167 -11.32 7.41 -18.74
N SER A 168 -10.44 6.49 -18.31
CA SER A 168 -8.99 6.65 -18.40
C SER A 168 -8.45 6.84 -19.83
N ARG A 169 -9.21 6.40 -20.86
CA ARG A 169 -8.84 6.67 -22.25
C ARG A 169 -8.89 8.16 -22.63
N ARG A 170 -9.61 8.96 -21.82
CA ARG A 170 -9.79 10.41 -22.06
C ARG A 170 -9.06 11.29 -21.06
N VAL A 171 -8.71 10.75 -19.88
CA VAL A 171 -8.05 11.47 -18.79
C VAL A 171 -6.81 10.72 -18.31
N PRO A 172 -5.82 11.43 -17.73
CA PRO A 172 -4.66 10.79 -17.11
C PRO A 172 -5.06 9.89 -15.94
N VAL A 173 -4.25 8.84 -15.69
CA VAL A 173 -4.42 7.94 -14.55
C VAL A 173 -3.09 7.67 -13.86
N ALA A 174 -3.09 7.76 -12.53
CA ALA A 174 -2.01 7.29 -11.67
C ALA A 174 -2.41 5.95 -11.05
N VAL A 175 -1.60 4.92 -11.23
CA VAL A 175 -1.88 3.56 -10.74
C VAL A 175 -0.80 3.10 -9.79
N VAL A 176 -1.16 2.30 -8.79
CA VAL A 176 -0.19 1.73 -7.85
C VAL A 176 0.33 0.40 -8.40
N GLY A 177 1.59 0.42 -8.83
CA GLY A 177 2.31 -0.75 -9.29
C GLY A 177 2.10 -1.10 -10.77
N PRO A 178 3.00 -1.94 -11.31
CA PRO A 178 3.07 -2.26 -12.73
C PRO A 178 1.90 -3.16 -13.20
N ASP A 179 1.34 -4.00 -12.34
CA ASP A 179 0.21 -4.86 -12.69
C ASP A 179 -1.03 -4.02 -13.09
N LEU A 180 -1.34 -2.99 -12.31
CA LEU A 180 -2.39 -2.04 -12.66
C LEU A 180 -2.04 -1.22 -13.90
N ALA A 181 -0.76 -0.91 -14.12
CA ALA A 181 -0.32 -0.22 -15.33
C ALA A 181 -0.67 -1.02 -16.60
N LEU A 182 -0.46 -2.33 -16.59
CA LEU A 182 -0.86 -3.20 -17.70
C LEU A 182 -2.38 -3.17 -17.95
N ARG A 183 -3.18 -3.14 -16.89
CA ARG A 183 -4.66 -3.06 -17.00
C ARG A 183 -5.13 -1.72 -17.56
N TYR A 184 -4.43 -0.62 -17.25
CA TYR A 184 -4.74 0.74 -17.69
C TYR A 184 -3.86 1.22 -18.85
N ARG A 185 -3.16 0.32 -19.57
CA ARG A 185 -2.22 0.65 -20.66
C ARG A 185 -2.81 1.48 -21.82
N LYS A 186 -4.14 1.54 -21.94
CA LYS A 186 -4.84 2.35 -22.94
C LYS A 186 -5.27 3.72 -22.42
N ALA A 187 -4.79 4.13 -21.24
CA ALA A 187 -5.06 5.45 -20.68
C ALA A 187 -4.43 6.56 -21.53
N LYS A 188 -5.03 7.75 -21.49
CA LYS A 188 -4.53 8.94 -22.18
C LYS A 188 -3.08 9.30 -21.76
N ALA A 189 -2.80 9.17 -20.49
CA ALA A 189 -1.46 9.24 -19.89
C ALA A 189 -1.46 8.36 -18.64
N LEU A 190 -0.37 7.66 -18.40
CA LEU A 190 -0.22 6.70 -17.31
C LEU A 190 0.99 7.05 -16.46
N HIS A 191 0.81 7.07 -15.15
CA HIS A 191 1.89 7.17 -14.18
C HIS A 191 1.80 6.00 -13.18
N VAL A 192 2.93 5.36 -12.94
CA VAL A 192 3.03 4.28 -11.94
C VAL A 192 3.54 4.87 -10.64
N VAL A 193 2.78 4.71 -9.57
CA VAL A 193 3.11 5.18 -8.22
C VAL A 193 3.49 3.99 -7.36
N TYR A 194 4.59 4.13 -6.62
CA TYR A 194 4.93 3.26 -5.52
C TYR A 194 4.60 4.00 -4.23
N VAL A 195 3.57 3.56 -3.52
CA VAL A 195 3.21 4.21 -2.25
C VAL A 195 4.24 3.82 -1.20
N SER A 196 5.27 4.63 -1.08
CA SER A 196 6.31 4.49 -0.06
C SER A 196 6.09 5.51 1.05
N LEU A 197 6.28 5.10 2.29
CA LEU A 197 6.30 5.98 3.47
C LEU A 197 7.72 6.10 4.05
N LEU A 198 8.71 5.61 3.32
CA LEU A 198 10.11 5.62 3.74
C LEU A 198 10.76 6.98 3.45
N GLY A 199 11.30 7.61 4.50
CA GLY A 199 12.27 8.69 4.37
C GLY A 199 13.68 8.13 4.04
N GLU A 200 14.50 8.97 3.42
CA GLU A 200 15.88 8.59 3.06
C GLU A 200 16.73 8.24 4.29
N GLU A 201 16.44 8.85 5.44
CA GLU A 201 17.11 8.64 6.72
C GLU A 201 16.95 7.21 7.28
N ARG A 202 15.96 6.47 6.78
CA ARG A 202 15.71 5.07 7.18
C ARG A 202 16.46 4.05 6.34
N ILE A 203 17.10 4.46 5.25
CA ILE A 203 17.81 3.53 4.37
C ILE A 203 19.17 3.22 4.97
N LEU A 204 19.35 1.98 5.44
CA LEU A 204 20.62 1.54 6.04
C LEU A 204 21.74 1.49 5.00
N THR A 205 22.94 1.80 5.46
CA THR A 205 24.19 1.58 4.72
C THR A 205 24.71 0.16 4.95
N ALA A 206 25.64 -0.30 4.12
CA ALA A 206 26.25 -1.61 4.28
C ALA A 206 26.99 -1.74 5.65
N ALA A 207 27.57 -0.66 6.15
CA ALA A 207 28.27 -0.65 7.46
C ALA A 207 27.31 -0.77 8.66
N GLN A 208 26.00 -0.61 8.44
CA GLN A 208 24.96 -0.73 9.47
C GLN A 208 24.25 -2.10 9.43
N ASP A 209 24.64 -2.97 8.50
CA ASP A 209 24.13 -4.33 8.36
C ASP A 209 25.08 -5.28 9.07
N ASP A 210 24.73 -5.65 10.31
CA ASP A 210 25.50 -6.47 11.23
C ASP A 210 24.93 -7.89 11.43
N ARG A 211 24.10 -8.36 10.48
CA ARG A 211 23.44 -9.68 10.57
C ARG A 211 24.43 -10.83 10.51
N ASP A 212 24.34 -11.69 11.52
CA ASP A 212 25.12 -12.92 11.61
C ASP A 212 24.27 -14.14 11.23
N TYR A 213 24.50 -14.68 10.05
CA TYR A 213 23.84 -15.89 9.57
C TYR A 213 24.39 -17.20 10.15
N LEU A 214 25.41 -17.12 10.98
CA LEU A 214 25.96 -18.25 11.75
C LEU A 214 25.43 -18.27 13.19
N ALA A 215 24.65 -17.28 13.59
CA ALA A 215 24.05 -17.19 14.93
C ALA A 215 23.20 -18.43 15.26
N ASP A 216 22.99 -18.66 16.57
CA ASP A 216 22.19 -19.77 17.10
C ASP A 216 20.70 -19.66 16.77
N GLU A 217 20.24 -18.46 16.40
CA GLU A 217 18.87 -18.20 15.91
C GLU A 217 18.87 -17.45 14.59
N LEU A 218 18.03 -17.93 13.66
CA LEU A 218 17.72 -17.25 12.41
C LEU A 218 16.27 -16.77 12.46
N ARG A 219 16.04 -15.46 12.32
CA ARG A 219 14.71 -14.86 12.43
C ARG A 219 14.14 -14.52 11.05
N MET A 220 13.02 -15.16 10.70
CA MET A 220 12.19 -14.71 9.59
C MET A 220 11.12 -13.76 10.12
N LEU A 221 10.96 -12.61 9.47
CA LEU A 221 9.97 -11.58 9.80
C LEU A 221 8.85 -11.61 8.76
N SER A 222 7.61 -11.57 9.21
CA SER A 222 6.46 -11.30 8.36
C SER A 222 5.68 -10.10 8.90
N VAL A 223 5.40 -9.13 8.04
CA VAL A 223 4.69 -7.89 8.40
C VAL A 223 3.46 -7.72 7.53
N GLY A 224 2.29 -7.62 8.13
CA GLY A 224 1.05 -7.41 7.40
C GLY A 224 -0.19 -7.79 8.19
N ARG A 225 -1.37 -7.44 7.66
CA ARG A 225 -2.65 -7.85 8.26
C ARG A 225 -2.81 -9.37 8.18
N LEU A 226 -3.38 -9.97 9.19
CA LEU A 226 -3.68 -11.41 9.23
C LEU A 226 -5.06 -11.69 8.62
N ASP A 227 -5.25 -11.26 7.36
CA ASP A 227 -6.49 -11.43 6.60
C ASP A 227 -6.30 -12.44 5.45
N PRO A 228 -7.38 -13.03 4.90
CA PRO A 228 -7.29 -14.09 3.90
C PRO A 228 -6.42 -13.76 2.67
N GLU A 229 -6.46 -12.51 2.19
CA GLU A 229 -5.66 -12.09 1.04
C GLU A 229 -4.16 -12.05 1.31
N LYS A 230 -3.75 -12.03 2.59
CA LYS A 230 -2.35 -12.06 3.02
C LYS A 230 -1.82 -13.47 3.29
N ASN A 231 -2.72 -14.46 3.29
CA ASN A 231 -2.39 -15.88 3.45
C ASN A 231 -1.50 -16.20 4.68
N PRO A 232 -1.81 -15.68 5.89
CA PRO A 232 -0.91 -15.81 7.04
C PRO A 232 -0.70 -17.26 7.50
N LEU A 233 -1.64 -18.18 7.21
CA LEU A 233 -1.51 -19.59 7.61
C LEU A 233 -0.32 -20.27 6.97
N LEU A 234 0.06 -19.85 5.74
CA LEU A 234 1.24 -20.38 5.07
C LEU A 234 2.54 -20.13 5.84
N LEU A 235 2.60 -19.07 6.67
CA LEU A 235 3.78 -18.78 7.51
C LEU A 235 4.10 -19.92 8.48
N ALA A 236 3.07 -20.55 9.07
CA ALA A 236 3.24 -21.70 9.95
C ALA A 236 3.82 -22.90 9.19
N ASP A 237 3.31 -23.15 7.98
CA ASP A 237 3.81 -24.23 7.13
C ASP A 237 5.25 -23.98 6.66
N VAL A 238 5.61 -22.73 6.32
CA VAL A 238 6.99 -22.34 5.97
C VAL A 238 7.92 -22.53 7.17
N LEU A 239 7.52 -22.06 8.37
CA LEU A 239 8.32 -22.25 9.59
C LEU A 239 8.56 -23.72 9.88
N ALA A 240 7.52 -24.56 9.81
CA ALA A 240 7.64 -25.98 10.08
C ALA A 240 8.61 -26.69 9.11
N ARG A 241 8.60 -26.29 7.82
CA ARG A 241 9.53 -26.85 6.82
C ARG A 241 10.95 -26.34 7.01
N ALA A 242 11.11 -25.04 7.19
CA ALA A 242 12.41 -24.44 7.43
C ALA A 242 13.07 -24.99 8.69
N ALA A 243 12.32 -25.15 9.79
CA ALA A 243 12.83 -25.70 11.06
C ALA A 243 13.24 -27.17 11.00
N ARG A 244 12.68 -27.95 10.05
CA ARG A 244 13.14 -29.35 9.81
C ARG A 244 14.52 -29.39 9.15
N SER A 245 14.82 -28.42 8.29
CA SER A 245 16.10 -28.33 7.59
C SER A 245 17.17 -27.64 8.44
N ASP A 246 16.78 -26.63 9.21
CA ASP A 246 17.64 -25.87 10.12
C ASP A 246 16.85 -25.46 11.37
N ALA A 247 17.16 -26.10 12.49
CA ALA A 247 16.45 -25.91 13.76
C ALA A 247 16.60 -24.49 14.36
N ARG A 248 17.47 -23.64 13.82
CA ARG A 248 17.68 -22.26 14.27
C ARG A 248 16.53 -21.33 13.90
N TRP A 249 15.68 -21.69 12.92
CA TRP A 249 14.62 -20.81 12.47
C TRP A 249 13.59 -20.46 13.54
N ARG A 250 13.29 -19.15 13.61
CA ARG A 250 12.22 -18.52 14.39
C ARG A 250 11.40 -17.64 13.49
N LEU A 251 10.15 -17.38 13.85
CA LEU A 251 9.21 -16.54 13.09
C LEU A 251 8.69 -15.40 13.96
N ASP A 252 8.91 -14.17 13.52
CA ASP A 252 8.29 -12.97 14.06
C ASP A 252 7.15 -12.51 13.13
N VAL A 253 5.92 -12.41 13.66
CA VAL A 253 4.74 -11.96 12.91
C VAL A 253 4.25 -10.63 13.46
N CYS A 254 4.34 -9.57 12.67
CA CYS A 254 3.86 -8.23 13.01
C CYS A 254 2.58 -7.93 12.25
N GLY A 255 1.48 -7.88 12.95
CA GLY A 255 0.17 -7.58 12.41
C GLY A 255 -0.95 -8.27 13.18
N ASP A 256 -2.18 -7.87 12.85
CA ASP A 256 -3.39 -8.43 13.43
C ASP A 256 -4.44 -8.60 12.33
N GLY A 257 -5.47 -9.39 12.58
CA GLY A 257 -6.53 -9.64 11.62
C GLY A 257 -7.37 -10.87 11.95
N THR A 258 -8.33 -11.13 11.06
CA THR A 258 -9.36 -12.17 11.26
C THR A 258 -8.81 -13.59 11.33
N LEU A 259 -7.60 -13.83 10.85
CA LEU A 259 -6.96 -15.17 10.85
C LEU A 259 -5.90 -15.35 11.96
N ARG A 260 -5.82 -14.45 12.95
CA ARG A 260 -4.85 -14.57 14.04
C ARG A 260 -5.00 -15.89 14.80
N GLU A 261 -6.19 -16.20 15.28
CA GLU A 261 -6.48 -17.43 16.03
C GLU A 261 -6.23 -18.70 15.19
N ALA A 262 -6.58 -18.64 13.90
CA ALA A 262 -6.33 -19.74 12.98
C ALA A 262 -4.82 -19.97 12.74
N LEU A 263 -4.02 -18.90 12.69
CA LEU A 263 -2.56 -19.00 12.59
C LEU A 263 -1.97 -19.63 13.87
N GLU A 264 -2.38 -19.17 15.05
CA GLU A 264 -1.95 -19.74 16.33
C GLU A 264 -2.32 -21.23 16.43
N GLN A 265 -3.51 -21.61 15.98
CA GLN A 265 -3.93 -23.01 15.92
C GLN A 265 -3.05 -23.83 14.95
N ARG A 266 -2.76 -23.27 13.76
CA ARG A 266 -1.91 -23.94 12.75
C ARG A 266 -0.48 -24.17 13.26
N LEU A 267 0.09 -23.20 13.98
CA LEU A 267 1.41 -23.33 14.62
C LEU A 267 1.44 -24.49 15.63
N ARG A 268 0.40 -24.62 16.47
CA ARG A 268 0.25 -25.75 17.42
C ARG A 268 0.12 -27.09 16.71
N GLU A 269 -0.72 -27.19 15.68
CA GLU A 269 -0.89 -28.43 14.89
C GLU A 269 0.41 -28.92 14.26
N LEU A 270 1.29 -28.00 13.90
CA LEU A 270 2.60 -28.30 13.31
C LEU A 270 3.71 -28.48 14.35
N GLY A 271 3.43 -28.23 15.65
CA GLY A 271 4.39 -28.33 16.75
C GLY A 271 5.54 -27.33 16.65
N VAL A 272 5.24 -26.10 16.20
CA VAL A 272 6.23 -25.02 16.04
C VAL A 272 5.83 -23.70 16.72
N GLU A 273 4.86 -23.76 17.63
CA GLU A 273 4.35 -22.58 18.36
C GLU A 273 5.43 -21.93 19.23
N ASP A 274 6.34 -22.71 19.80
CA ASP A 274 7.48 -22.25 20.61
C ASP A 274 8.54 -21.50 19.79
N ARG A 275 8.44 -21.57 18.46
CA ARG A 275 9.34 -20.92 17.50
C ARG A 275 8.75 -19.69 16.86
N ALA A 276 7.50 -19.33 17.18
CA ALA A 276 6.80 -18.20 16.59
C ALA A 276 6.39 -17.18 17.65
N LEU A 277 6.59 -15.90 17.35
CA LEU A 277 6.15 -14.79 18.17
C LEU A 277 5.20 -13.87 17.37
N LEU A 278 3.94 -13.79 17.82
CA LEU A 278 2.92 -12.94 17.22
C LEU A 278 2.81 -11.62 18.00
N HIS A 279 3.47 -10.59 17.50
CA HIS A 279 3.58 -9.27 18.15
C HIS A 279 2.26 -8.47 18.14
N GLY A 280 1.27 -8.87 17.31
CA GLY A 280 0.11 -8.01 17.05
C GLY A 280 0.47 -6.81 16.20
N HIS A 281 -0.34 -5.76 16.26
CA HIS A 281 -0.04 -4.52 15.53
C HIS A 281 1.14 -3.78 16.17
N VAL A 282 2.22 -3.65 15.44
CA VAL A 282 3.42 -2.89 15.84
C VAL A 282 3.48 -1.60 15.02
N PRO A 283 3.33 -0.41 15.64
CA PRO A 283 3.48 0.86 14.93
C PRO A 283 4.90 1.05 14.37
N VAL A 284 5.01 1.76 13.26
CA VAL A 284 6.32 2.06 12.64
C VAL A 284 7.26 2.76 13.62
N ASP A 285 6.74 3.73 14.38
CA ASP A 285 7.50 4.43 15.43
C ASP A 285 7.51 3.67 16.77
N GLY A 286 6.77 2.56 16.88
CA GLY A 286 6.64 1.71 18.07
C GLY A 286 7.54 0.47 18.08
N GLY A 287 8.63 0.46 17.30
CA GLY A 287 9.62 -0.64 17.33
C GLY A 287 9.60 -1.55 16.11
N LEU A 288 8.70 -1.36 15.13
CA LEU A 288 8.66 -2.17 13.91
C LEU A 288 10.00 -2.10 13.15
N TRP A 289 10.63 -0.92 13.10
CA TRP A 289 11.93 -0.74 12.45
C TRP A 289 13.03 -1.57 13.10
N ARG A 290 13.00 -1.73 14.43
CA ARG A 290 13.92 -2.60 15.14
C ARG A 290 13.76 -4.06 14.71
N LEU A 291 12.51 -4.55 14.55
CA LEU A 291 12.25 -5.91 14.10
C LEU A 291 12.77 -6.17 12.67
N TYR A 292 12.69 -5.17 11.77
CA TYR A 292 13.34 -5.26 10.46
C TYR A 292 14.87 -5.36 10.56
N ARG A 293 15.50 -4.69 11.52
CA ARG A 293 16.94 -4.75 11.72
C ARG A 293 17.39 -6.06 12.36
N ASP A 294 16.63 -6.54 13.34
CA ASP A 294 16.96 -7.73 14.10
C ASP A 294 16.64 -9.04 13.33
N ALA A 295 15.82 -8.97 12.30
CA ALA A 295 15.49 -10.10 11.44
C ALA A 295 16.61 -10.44 10.46
N HIS A 296 16.67 -11.71 10.05
CA HIS A 296 17.60 -12.20 9.04
C HIS A 296 16.99 -12.23 7.64
N MET A 297 15.66 -12.43 7.53
CA MET A 297 14.92 -12.46 6.26
C MET A 297 13.50 -11.97 6.42
N LEU A 298 12.97 -11.29 5.40
CA LEU A 298 11.53 -11.03 5.26
C LEU A 298 10.88 -12.17 4.46
N VAL A 299 9.76 -12.68 4.98
CA VAL A 299 8.90 -13.64 4.28
C VAL A 299 7.54 -13.01 4.00
N HIS A 300 7.19 -12.89 2.71
CA HIS A 300 5.95 -12.27 2.26
C HIS A 300 5.12 -13.25 1.42
N VAL A 301 3.98 -13.72 1.95
CA VAL A 301 3.24 -14.90 1.42
C VAL A 301 1.86 -14.58 0.86
N SER A 302 1.58 -13.32 0.50
CA SER A 302 0.25 -12.87 0.06
C SER A 302 -0.26 -13.60 -1.20
N PHE A 303 -1.59 -13.67 -1.34
CA PHE A 303 -2.27 -14.11 -2.57
C PHE A 303 -2.47 -12.98 -3.59
N THR A 304 -2.47 -11.72 -3.15
CA THR A 304 -2.65 -10.57 -4.04
C THR A 304 -2.03 -9.32 -3.43
N GLU A 305 -1.31 -8.56 -4.27
CA GLU A 305 -0.69 -7.29 -3.89
C GLU A 305 -0.75 -6.27 -5.03
N GLY A 306 -0.76 -4.99 -4.63
CA GLY A 306 -0.38 -3.92 -5.55
C GLY A 306 1.16 -3.77 -5.54
N VAL A 307 1.64 -2.89 -4.66
CA VAL A 307 3.06 -2.80 -4.27
C VAL A 307 3.11 -2.81 -2.75
N PRO A 308 3.57 -3.91 -2.12
CA PRO A 308 3.62 -3.99 -0.67
C PRO A 308 4.69 -3.06 -0.10
N GLN A 309 4.30 -2.15 0.81
CA GLN A 309 5.23 -1.24 1.48
C GLN A 309 6.30 -1.99 2.28
N VAL A 310 5.93 -3.11 2.89
CA VAL A 310 6.81 -3.96 3.70
C VAL A 310 8.03 -4.47 2.93
N LEU A 311 7.94 -4.62 1.60
CA LEU A 311 9.09 -4.98 0.77
C LEU A 311 10.07 -3.81 0.63
N LEU A 312 9.57 -2.58 0.46
CA LEU A 312 10.41 -1.39 0.43
C LEU A 312 11.05 -1.13 1.80
N GLU A 313 10.30 -1.40 2.88
CA GLU A 313 10.83 -1.32 4.26
C GLU A 313 11.94 -2.36 4.48
N ALA A 314 11.77 -3.59 4.02
CA ALA A 314 12.82 -4.61 4.07
C ALA A 314 14.05 -4.21 3.25
N PHE A 315 13.86 -3.68 2.05
CA PHE A 315 14.96 -3.18 1.21
C PHE A 315 15.73 -2.04 1.87
N ALA A 316 15.02 -1.11 2.53
CA ALA A 316 15.64 -0.03 3.29
C ALA A 316 16.41 -0.53 4.52
N ALA A 317 15.92 -1.58 5.16
CA ALA A 317 16.61 -2.27 6.27
C ALA A 317 17.71 -3.23 5.80
N ARG A 318 18.03 -3.30 4.51
CA ARG A 318 18.96 -4.27 3.91
C ARG A 318 18.60 -5.73 4.22
N LEU A 319 17.31 -6.01 4.45
CA LEU A 319 16.82 -7.33 4.82
C LEU A 319 16.55 -8.16 3.54
N PRO A 320 17.18 -9.33 3.35
CA PRO A 320 16.88 -10.23 2.25
C PRO A 320 15.42 -10.65 2.24
N VAL A 321 14.86 -10.83 1.04
CA VAL A 321 13.42 -11.05 0.84
C VAL A 321 13.15 -12.36 0.13
N VAL A 322 12.20 -13.13 0.68
CA VAL A 322 11.48 -14.22 0.00
C VAL A 322 10.02 -13.81 -0.13
N ALA A 323 9.50 -13.74 -1.34
CA ALA A 323 8.14 -13.28 -1.58
C ALA A 323 7.39 -14.09 -2.63
N THR A 324 6.06 -14.21 -2.46
CA THR A 324 5.20 -14.83 -3.47
C THR A 324 5.09 -13.98 -4.74
N ALA A 325 5.16 -14.62 -5.90
CA ALA A 325 5.11 -13.98 -7.21
C ALA A 325 3.67 -13.58 -7.58
N VAL A 326 3.13 -12.54 -6.93
CA VAL A 326 1.75 -12.07 -7.12
C VAL A 326 1.69 -10.56 -7.39
N GLY A 327 0.77 -10.13 -8.25
CA GLY A 327 0.51 -8.72 -8.54
C GLY A 327 1.77 -7.95 -8.93
N GLY A 328 2.05 -6.85 -8.23
CA GLY A 328 3.23 -6.01 -8.45
C GLY A 328 4.52 -6.51 -7.79
N VAL A 329 4.48 -7.58 -6.98
CA VAL A 329 5.64 -8.12 -6.27
C VAL A 329 6.79 -8.53 -7.20
N PRO A 330 6.55 -9.26 -8.32
CA PRO A 330 7.64 -9.65 -9.22
C PRO A 330 8.44 -8.47 -9.75
N ALA A 331 7.78 -7.40 -10.16
CA ALA A 331 8.47 -6.23 -10.70
C ALA A 331 9.31 -5.48 -9.64
N LEU A 332 8.94 -5.58 -8.37
CA LEU A 332 9.68 -4.96 -7.27
C LEU A 332 10.85 -5.84 -6.81
N VAL A 333 10.65 -7.16 -6.73
CA VAL A 333 11.59 -8.12 -6.12
C VAL A 333 12.58 -8.71 -7.13
N ASP A 334 12.30 -8.64 -8.45
CA ASP A 334 13.20 -9.15 -9.48
C ASP A 334 14.63 -8.61 -9.33
N GLY A 335 15.59 -9.52 -9.17
CA GLY A 335 17.00 -9.18 -8.89
C GLY A 335 17.29 -8.62 -7.48
N CYS A 336 16.29 -8.53 -6.60
CA CYS A 336 16.39 -7.99 -5.23
C CYS A 336 16.02 -8.99 -4.13
N GLY A 337 15.61 -10.20 -4.50
CA GLY A 337 15.19 -11.27 -3.60
C GLY A 337 14.75 -12.50 -4.37
N LEU A 338 14.25 -13.51 -3.67
CA LEU A 338 13.72 -14.74 -4.27
C LEU A 338 12.19 -14.68 -4.37
N LEU A 339 11.70 -15.04 -5.56
CA LEU A 339 10.28 -15.17 -5.85
C LEU A 339 9.87 -16.64 -5.80
N VAL A 340 8.77 -16.93 -5.11
CA VAL A 340 8.22 -18.28 -4.97
C VAL A 340 6.78 -18.34 -5.46
N PRO A 341 6.27 -19.51 -5.88
CA PRO A 341 4.87 -19.67 -6.22
C PRO A 341 3.96 -19.34 -5.01
N PRO A 342 2.77 -18.74 -5.22
CA PRO A 342 1.82 -18.56 -4.14
C PRO A 342 1.37 -19.91 -3.56
N ASN A 343 1.18 -19.97 -2.25
CA ASN A 343 0.75 -21.14 -1.50
C ASN A 343 1.72 -22.35 -1.54
N ASP A 344 3.00 -22.10 -1.78
CA ASP A 344 4.06 -23.13 -1.83
C ASP A 344 5.03 -22.93 -0.66
N ALA A 345 4.78 -23.65 0.44
CA ALA A 345 5.62 -23.57 1.63
C ALA A 345 6.97 -24.27 1.44
N ASP A 346 7.06 -25.29 0.57
CA ASP A 346 8.30 -26.00 0.31
C ASP A 346 9.26 -25.11 -0.49
N ALA A 347 8.76 -24.43 -1.53
CA ALA A 347 9.54 -23.45 -2.28
C ALA A 347 10.00 -22.27 -1.39
N ALA A 348 9.13 -21.78 -0.50
CA ALA A 348 9.51 -20.70 0.41
C ALA A 348 10.59 -21.12 1.41
N ALA A 349 10.48 -22.31 2.00
CA ALA A 349 11.48 -22.84 2.91
C ALA A 349 12.81 -23.12 2.20
N ALA A 350 12.78 -23.65 0.97
CA ALA A 350 13.99 -23.86 0.16
C ALA A 350 14.69 -22.53 -0.16
N ALA A 351 13.94 -21.49 -0.54
CA ALA A 351 14.47 -20.15 -0.80
C ALA A 351 15.13 -19.52 0.44
N LEU A 352 14.57 -19.73 1.63
CA LEU A 352 15.19 -19.32 2.90
C LEU A 352 16.55 -20.01 3.10
N GLY A 353 16.61 -21.33 2.89
CA GLY A 353 17.85 -22.10 2.98
C GLY A 353 18.91 -21.66 1.98
N GLU A 354 18.51 -21.38 0.73
CA GLU A 354 19.39 -20.87 -0.33
C GLU A 354 20.03 -19.55 0.09
N LEU A 355 19.21 -18.59 0.58
CA LEU A 355 19.71 -17.29 1.03
C LEU A 355 20.61 -17.40 2.27
N VAL A 356 20.43 -18.36 3.17
CA VAL A 356 21.36 -18.60 4.29
C VAL A 356 22.69 -19.16 3.78
N GLY A 357 22.63 -20.12 2.85
CA GLY A 357 23.82 -20.82 2.36
C GLY A 357 24.67 -20.02 1.38
N ASP A 358 24.08 -19.13 0.59
CA ASP A 358 24.77 -18.33 -0.44
C ASP A 358 24.94 -16.87 -0.05
N GLN A 359 26.08 -16.56 0.55
CA GLN A 359 26.43 -15.18 0.94
C GLN A 359 26.54 -14.23 -0.27
N ALA A 360 27.07 -14.69 -1.42
CA ALA A 360 27.26 -13.85 -2.58
C ALA A 360 25.92 -13.48 -3.23
N LEU A 361 25.00 -14.45 -3.32
CA LEU A 361 23.63 -14.23 -3.77
C LEU A 361 22.91 -13.22 -2.88
N ARG A 362 23.01 -13.42 -1.56
CA ARG A 362 22.41 -12.56 -0.54
C ARG A 362 22.91 -11.13 -0.65
N ALA A 363 24.25 -10.93 -0.69
CA ALA A 363 24.85 -9.60 -0.82
C ALA A 363 24.39 -8.89 -2.11
N ARG A 364 24.38 -9.59 -3.25
CA ARG A 364 23.92 -9.05 -4.52
C ARG A 364 22.46 -8.58 -4.45
N PHE A 365 21.55 -9.39 -3.87
CA PHE A 365 20.15 -9.01 -3.74
C PHE A 365 19.95 -7.80 -2.83
N VAL A 366 20.64 -7.76 -1.71
CA VAL A 366 20.57 -6.66 -0.74
C VAL A 366 21.09 -5.35 -1.34
N ASP A 367 22.18 -5.38 -2.12
CA ASP A 367 22.73 -4.18 -2.76
C ASP A 367 21.79 -3.68 -3.86
N ASN A 368 21.23 -4.57 -4.69
CA ASN A 368 20.24 -4.22 -5.70
C ASN A 368 18.98 -3.63 -5.05
N ALA A 369 18.48 -4.24 -3.96
CA ALA A 369 17.33 -3.79 -3.19
C ALA A 369 17.57 -2.40 -2.59
N SER A 370 18.76 -2.17 -2.05
CA SER A 370 19.18 -0.88 -1.49
C SER A 370 19.25 0.22 -2.55
N ALA A 371 19.69 -0.09 -3.78
CA ALA A 371 19.64 0.85 -4.90
C ALA A 371 18.20 1.14 -5.31
N ARG A 372 17.37 0.10 -5.44
CA ARG A 372 15.96 0.22 -5.84
C ARG A 372 15.12 1.05 -4.87
N VAL A 373 15.28 0.86 -3.55
CA VAL A 373 14.49 1.62 -2.57
C VAL A 373 14.81 3.11 -2.57
N ARG A 374 16.04 3.51 -2.93
CA ARG A 374 16.40 4.94 -3.05
C ARG A 374 15.62 5.64 -4.16
N GLU A 375 15.22 4.92 -5.20
CA GLU A 375 14.35 5.46 -6.26
C GLU A 375 12.90 5.63 -5.81
N HIS A 376 12.48 4.94 -4.72
CA HIS A 376 11.10 4.87 -4.24
C HIS A 376 10.93 5.44 -2.82
N THR A 377 11.69 6.46 -2.45
CA THR A 377 11.46 7.18 -1.19
C THR A 377 10.16 8.00 -1.25
N LEU A 378 9.58 8.32 -0.10
CA LEU A 378 8.38 9.12 0.02
C LEU A 378 8.51 10.45 -0.75
N ALA A 379 9.61 11.16 -0.57
CA ALA A 379 9.87 12.43 -1.24
C ALA A 379 9.99 12.28 -2.77
N ALA A 380 10.69 11.23 -3.24
CA ALA A 380 10.85 10.97 -4.67
C ALA A 380 9.51 10.63 -5.35
N GLU A 381 8.69 9.80 -4.72
CA GLU A 381 7.38 9.42 -5.24
C GLU A 381 6.40 10.60 -5.26
N CYS A 382 6.34 11.38 -4.17
CA CYS A 382 5.50 12.57 -4.11
C CYS A 382 5.88 13.60 -5.17
N ARG A 383 7.18 13.82 -5.40
CA ARG A 383 7.68 14.74 -6.44
C ARG A 383 7.26 14.30 -7.85
N ARG A 384 7.46 13.00 -8.19
CA ARG A 384 7.06 12.45 -9.50
C ARG A 384 5.55 12.52 -9.71
N LEU A 385 4.78 12.13 -8.69
CA LEU A 385 3.32 12.17 -8.75
C LEU A 385 2.82 13.62 -8.88
N ALA A 386 3.37 14.54 -8.12
CA ALA A 386 3.00 15.94 -8.18
C ALA A 386 3.22 16.52 -9.58
N ALA A 387 4.37 16.27 -10.21
CA ALA A 387 4.66 16.67 -11.59
C ALA A 387 3.65 16.07 -12.59
N PHE A 388 3.27 14.80 -12.43
CA PHE A 388 2.26 14.17 -13.26
C PHE A 388 0.87 14.78 -13.08
N LEU A 389 0.47 15.06 -11.83
CA LEU A 389 -0.83 15.68 -11.52
C LEU A 389 -0.93 17.10 -12.14
N ALA A 390 0.13 17.90 -12.04
CA ALA A 390 0.18 19.21 -12.67
C ALA A 390 0.02 19.14 -14.20
N GLY A 391 0.57 18.10 -14.83
CA GLY A 391 0.51 17.88 -16.28
C GLY A 391 1.60 18.64 -17.04
N PRO A 392 1.63 18.50 -18.36
CA PRO A 392 2.55 19.28 -19.18
C PRO A 392 2.22 20.77 -19.07
N ALA A 393 3.28 21.57 -19.06
CA ALA A 393 3.21 23.04 -19.09
C ALA A 393 2.61 23.52 -20.42
#